data_5aaf4fa6c1a675cd50656b20d23f0aee
#
_entry.id   5aaf4fa6c1a675cd50656b20d23f0aee
#
_cell.length_a   1.000
_cell.length_b   1.000
_cell.length_c   1.000
_cell.angle_alpha   90.00
_cell.angle_beta   90.00
_cell.angle_gamma   90.00
#
_symmetry.space_group_name_H-M   'P 1'
#
loop_
_entity.id
_entity.type
_entity.pdbx_description
1 polymer ?
#
loop_
_entity_poly.entity_id
_entity_poly.type
_entity_poly.pdbx_seq_one_letter_code
_entity_poly.pdbx_strand_id
1 'polypeptide(L)'
;MKNIPVITVSGKSLAETYETALINLYEKGTRFKTQYDKPGDPLSIDCTMNMTIQEPETDPMIHMAFPGGIDDLKEYVLELKGYKDHWVKNINDEKDTRWEYTYHGRIKNYGVWKDLVDGESVEVGPFKVDQIESVIDRKSV
;
A
#
# COMPACT_ATOMS: atom_id res chain seq x y z
N MET A 1 -24.01 -2.97 -13.26
CA MET A 1 -22.76 -2.58 -12.56
C MET A 1 -23.14 -1.60 -11.45
N LYS A 2 -22.79 -1.84 -10.18
CA LYS A 2 -23.01 -0.85 -9.13
C LYS A 2 -21.95 0.24 -9.28
N ASN A 3 -22.37 1.51 -9.29
CA ASN A 3 -21.40 2.61 -9.33
C ASN A 3 -20.65 2.69 -8.01
N ILE A 4 -19.32 2.78 -8.09
CA ILE A 4 -18.47 3.09 -6.94
C ILE A 4 -18.57 4.59 -6.69
N PRO A 5 -19.01 5.02 -5.50
CA PRO A 5 -19.15 6.43 -5.22
C PRO A 5 -17.79 7.13 -5.08
N VAL A 6 -17.74 8.41 -5.44
CA VAL A 6 -16.61 9.29 -5.14
C VAL A 6 -16.95 10.10 -3.89
N ILE A 7 -16.16 9.96 -2.84
CA ILE A 7 -16.35 10.60 -1.54
C ILE A 7 -15.17 11.53 -1.30
N THR A 8 -15.46 12.76 -0.89
CA THR A 8 -14.43 13.72 -0.49
C THR A 8 -14.60 14.04 0.98
N VAL A 9 -13.52 13.94 1.74
CA VAL A 9 -13.46 14.29 3.16
C VAL A 9 -12.30 15.23 3.43
N SER A 10 -12.45 16.08 4.44
CA SER A 10 -11.40 16.98 4.92
C SER A 10 -11.40 16.97 6.44
N GLY A 11 -10.23 16.98 7.03
CA GLY A 11 -10.03 17.08 8.46
C GLY A 11 -8.78 17.88 8.78
N LYS A 12 -8.67 18.30 10.03
CA LYS A 12 -7.53 19.07 10.50
C LYS A 12 -6.29 18.16 10.65
N SER A 13 -6.47 17.01 11.30
CA SER A 13 -5.38 16.05 11.59
C SER A 13 -5.56 14.73 10.83
N LEU A 14 -4.53 13.91 10.84
CA LEU A 14 -4.57 12.53 10.33
C LEU A 14 -5.68 11.72 11.02
N ALA A 15 -5.73 11.77 12.36
CA ALA A 15 -6.70 11.01 13.13
C ALA A 15 -8.15 11.38 12.80
N GLU A 16 -8.45 12.67 12.76
CA GLU A 16 -9.79 13.18 12.43
C GLU A 16 -10.20 12.81 10.99
N THR A 17 -9.29 12.97 10.04
CA THR A 17 -9.57 12.65 8.64
C THR A 17 -9.78 11.15 8.44
N TYR A 18 -8.99 10.31 9.12
CA TYR A 18 -9.15 8.85 9.10
C TYR A 18 -10.52 8.42 9.63
N GLU A 19 -10.95 8.94 10.79
CA GLU A 19 -12.27 8.63 11.36
C GLU A 19 -13.39 9.07 10.42
N THR A 20 -13.32 10.30 9.93
CA THR A 20 -14.31 10.85 8.99
C THR A 20 -14.37 10.01 7.70
N ALA A 21 -13.24 9.58 7.19
CA ALA A 21 -13.16 8.72 6.01
C ALA A 21 -13.84 7.37 6.24
N LEU A 22 -13.58 6.72 7.37
CA LEU A 22 -14.18 5.42 7.71
C LEU A 22 -15.71 5.52 7.89
N ILE A 23 -16.19 6.55 8.56
CA ILE A 23 -17.64 6.79 8.73
C ILE A 23 -18.32 6.98 7.36
N ASN A 24 -17.75 7.84 6.51
CA ASN A 24 -18.30 8.06 5.17
C ASN A 24 -18.23 6.81 4.28
N LEU A 25 -17.14 6.04 4.35
CA LEU A 25 -17.03 4.76 3.65
C LEU A 25 -18.14 3.81 4.09
N TYR A 26 -18.35 3.65 5.39
CA TYR A 26 -19.36 2.76 5.94
C TYR A 26 -20.78 3.15 5.53
N GLU A 27 -21.12 4.44 5.56
CA GLU A 27 -22.44 4.96 5.25
C GLU A 27 -22.75 4.99 3.75
N LYS A 28 -21.78 5.38 2.92
CA LYS A 28 -21.98 5.73 1.51
C LYS A 28 -21.33 4.74 0.54
N GLY A 29 -20.40 3.91 1.01
CA GLY A 29 -19.68 2.97 0.15
C GLY A 29 -20.57 1.88 -0.44
N THR A 30 -20.17 1.38 -1.58
CA THR A 30 -20.85 0.28 -2.27
C THR A 30 -20.40 -1.05 -1.68
N ARG A 31 -21.38 -1.89 -1.28
CA ARG A 31 -21.13 -3.24 -0.74
C ARG A 31 -21.11 -4.26 -1.86
N PHE A 32 -20.11 -5.13 -1.87
CA PHE A 32 -19.94 -6.19 -2.85
C PHE A 32 -19.16 -7.38 -2.27
N LYS A 33 -19.22 -8.52 -2.95
CA LYS A 33 -18.38 -9.68 -2.65
C LYS A 33 -17.06 -9.59 -3.39
N THR A 34 -15.98 -9.93 -2.71
CA THR A 34 -14.65 -10.10 -3.30
C THR A 34 -14.34 -11.58 -3.54
N GLN A 35 -13.29 -11.85 -4.28
CA GLN A 35 -12.77 -13.22 -4.48
C GLN A 35 -12.19 -13.84 -3.20
N TYR A 36 -11.95 -13.05 -2.16
CA TYR A 36 -11.38 -13.50 -0.88
C TYR A 36 -12.45 -13.83 0.17
N ASP A 37 -13.71 -13.47 -0.07
CA ASP A 37 -14.79 -13.64 0.90
C ASP A 37 -15.20 -15.12 1.00
N LYS A 38 -15.27 -15.62 2.21
CA LYS A 38 -15.79 -16.95 2.53
C LYS A 38 -17.32 -16.92 2.68
N PRO A 39 -18.00 -18.08 2.58
CA PRO A 39 -19.42 -18.16 2.90
C PRO A 39 -19.69 -17.66 4.32
N GLY A 40 -20.57 -16.65 4.46
CA GLY A 40 -20.92 -16.04 5.73
C GLY A 40 -20.15 -14.79 6.09
N ASP A 41 -19.09 -14.42 5.37
CA ASP A 41 -18.36 -13.18 5.60
C ASP A 41 -19.24 -11.95 5.26
N PRO A 42 -19.08 -10.84 5.99
CA PRO A 42 -19.71 -9.59 5.64
C PRO A 42 -19.21 -9.08 4.29
N LEU A 43 -20.06 -8.33 3.58
CA LEU A 43 -19.68 -7.74 2.30
C LEU A 43 -18.56 -6.70 2.51
N SER A 44 -17.58 -6.70 1.62
CA SER A 44 -16.60 -5.62 1.52
C SER A 44 -17.27 -4.30 1.10
N ILE A 45 -16.68 -3.18 1.47
CA ILE A 45 -17.20 -1.85 1.15
C ILE A 45 -16.12 -1.10 0.37
N ASP A 46 -16.52 -0.48 -0.74
CA ASP A 46 -15.62 0.23 -1.64
C ASP A 46 -16.11 1.64 -1.99
N CYS A 47 -15.18 2.56 -2.19
CA CYS A 47 -15.39 3.88 -2.73
C CYS A 47 -14.10 4.44 -3.32
N THR A 48 -14.21 5.45 -4.17
CA THR A 48 -13.08 6.34 -4.47
C THR A 48 -13.04 7.42 -3.41
N MET A 49 -11.96 7.53 -2.65
CA MET A 49 -11.87 8.49 -1.54
C MET A 49 -10.81 9.56 -1.83
N ASN A 50 -11.25 10.83 -1.78
CA ASN A 50 -10.34 11.97 -1.76
C ASN A 50 -10.25 12.52 -0.34
N MET A 51 -9.04 12.50 0.24
CA MET A 51 -8.81 12.97 1.61
C MET A 51 -7.93 14.22 1.61
N THR A 52 -8.34 15.25 2.32
CA THR A 52 -7.52 16.44 2.57
C THR A 52 -7.21 16.56 4.05
N ILE A 53 -5.93 16.56 4.39
CA ILE A 53 -5.45 16.76 5.75
C ILE A 53 -4.77 18.13 5.81
N GLN A 54 -5.27 19.01 6.65
CA GLN A 54 -4.83 20.40 6.70
C GLN A 54 -3.50 20.52 7.46
N GLU A 55 -3.37 19.79 8.56
CA GLU A 55 -2.21 19.80 9.45
C GLU A 55 -1.71 18.36 9.69
N PRO A 56 -1.03 17.73 8.70
CA PRO A 56 -0.69 16.30 8.75
C PRO A 56 0.32 15.95 9.84
N GLU A 57 1.09 16.91 10.33
CA GLU A 57 2.11 16.73 11.37
C GLU A 57 1.58 16.99 12.81
N THR A 58 0.27 17.25 12.95
CA THR A 58 -0.34 17.43 14.27
C THR A 58 -0.44 16.11 15.02
N ASP A 59 0.08 16.07 16.24
CA ASP A 59 -0.04 14.91 17.12
C ASP A 59 -1.50 14.73 17.64
N PRO A 60 -1.94 13.46 17.81
CA PRO A 60 -1.27 12.22 17.40
C PRO A 60 -1.41 11.96 15.90
N MET A 61 -0.30 11.63 15.23
CA MET A 61 -0.31 11.27 13.81
C MET A 61 -0.86 9.84 13.54
N ILE A 62 -1.58 9.29 14.49
CA ILE A 62 -2.25 7.98 14.41
C ILE A 62 -3.58 8.04 15.14
N HIS A 63 -4.61 7.40 14.57
CA HIS A 63 -5.90 7.27 15.22
C HIS A 63 -5.88 6.13 16.23
N MET A 64 -6.53 6.32 17.40
CA MET A 64 -6.55 5.34 18.49
C MET A 64 -7.18 3.99 18.09
N ALA A 65 -8.14 4.00 17.16
CA ALA A 65 -8.77 2.80 16.62
C ALA A 65 -8.05 2.23 15.38
N PHE A 66 -6.85 2.71 15.04
CA PHE A 66 -6.05 2.10 13.98
C PHE A 66 -5.68 0.67 14.38
N PRO A 67 -5.82 -0.33 13.49
CA PRO A 67 -5.64 -1.74 13.84
C PRO A 67 -4.21 -2.13 14.21
N GLY A 68 -3.21 -1.32 13.87
CA GLY A 68 -1.81 -1.50 14.25
C GLY A 68 -1.37 -0.53 15.34
N GLY A 69 -0.42 -0.94 16.16
CA GLY A 69 0.19 -0.09 17.16
C GLY A 69 1.44 0.64 16.67
N ILE A 70 2.04 1.44 17.55
CA ILE A 70 3.31 2.14 17.27
C ILE A 70 4.45 1.15 16.98
N ASP A 71 4.43 -0.03 17.60
CA ASP A 71 5.46 -1.04 17.34
C ASP A 71 5.32 -1.64 15.95
N ASP A 72 4.10 -1.83 15.44
CA ASP A 72 3.85 -2.24 14.06
C ASP A 72 4.36 -1.19 13.07
N LEU A 73 4.18 0.10 13.37
CA LEU A 73 4.72 1.19 12.56
C LEU A 73 6.26 1.22 12.57
N LYS A 74 6.90 0.94 13.71
CA LYS A 74 8.36 0.81 13.78
C LYS A 74 8.86 -0.33 12.89
N GLU A 75 8.19 -1.49 12.94
CA GLU A 75 8.48 -2.63 12.08
C GLU A 75 8.34 -2.26 10.60
N TYR A 76 7.30 -1.51 10.24
CA TYR A 76 7.10 -1.03 8.88
C TYR A 76 8.19 -0.05 8.43
N VAL A 77 8.64 0.85 9.32
CA VAL A 77 9.78 1.74 9.05
C VAL A 77 11.06 0.96 8.79
N LEU A 78 11.30 -0.16 9.52
CA LEU A 78 12.45 -1.02 9.27
C LEU A 78 12.37 -1.68 7.88
N GLU A 79 11.19 -2.07 7.43
CA GLU A 79 11.00 -2.56 6.06
C GLU A 79 11.34 -1.48 5.03
N LEU A 80 10.81 -0.26 5.18
CA LEU A 80 11.10 0.86 4.28
C LEU A 80 12.59 1.25 4.25
N LYS A 81 13.35 0.94 5.30
CA LYS A 81 14.80 1.12 5.37
C LYS A 81 15.61 -0.05 4.79
N GLY A 82 14.95 -1.10 4.32
CA GLY A 82 15.61 -2.27 3.71
C GLY A 82 16.09 -3.34 4.68
N TYR A 83 15.84 -3.19 6.00
CA TYR A 83 16.26 -4.20 6.98
C TYR A 83 15.57 -5.56 6.79
N LYS A 84 14.47 -5.60 6.03
CA LYS A 84 13.71 -6.82 5.74
C LYS A 84 13.87 -7.35 4.33
N ASP A 85 14.79 -6.83 3.52
CA ASP A 85 15.00 -7.28 2.14
C ASP A 85 15.41 -8.75 2.05
N HIS A 86 16.02 -9.31 3.10
CA HIS A 86 16.33 -10.74 3.21
C HIS A 86 15.08 -11.64 3.36
N TRP A 87 13.91 -11.08 3.57
CA TRP A 87 12.63 -11.80 3.63
C TRP A 87 12.04 -12.09 2.25
N VAL A 88 12.61 -11.53 1.20
CA VAL A 88 12.18 -11.82 -0.17
C VAL A 88 12.61 -13.24 -0.56
N LYS A 89 11.67 -13.97 -1.15
CA LYS A 89 11.88 -15.35 -1.58
C LYS A 89 12.95 -15.45 -2.68
N ASN A 90 13.62 -16.58 -2.71
CA ASN A 90 14.43 -16.95 -3.86
C ASN A 90 13.48 -17.39 -5.00
N ILE A 91 13.41 -16.62 -6.05
CA ILE A 91 12.52 -16.89 -7.20
C ILE A 91 12.83 -18.21 -7.92
N ASN A 92 14.03 -18.75 -7.73
CA ASN A 92 14.43 -20.02 -8.31
C ASN A 92 14.10 -21.23 -7.42
N ASP A 93 13.50 -21.00 -6.25
CA ASP A 93 13.06 -22.05 -5.33
C ASP A 93 11.53 -22.04 -5.21
N GLU A 94 10.87 -22.93 -5.91
CA GLU A 94 9.39 -23.05 -5.90
C GLU A 94 8.80 -23.36 -4.51
N LYS A 95 9.63 -23.86 -3.58
CA LYS A 95 9.22 -24.16 -2.20
C LYS A 95 9.37 -22.97 -1.26
N ASP A 96 10.02 -21.90 -1.71
CA ASP A 96 10.21 -20.71 -0.91
C ASP A 96 8.91 -19.88 -0.89
N THR A 97 8.22 -19.89 0.23
CA THR A 97 6.94 -19.18 0.45
C THR A 97 7.10 -17.81 1.08
N ARG A 98 8.32 -17.30 1.19
CA ARG A 98 8.58 -15.95 1.69
C ARG A 98 7.97 -14.88 0.78
N TRP A 99 8.15 -13.60 1.14
CA TRP A 99 7.58 -12.49 0.41
C TRP A 99 8.09 -12.40 -1.03
N GLU A 100 7.25 -11.95 -1.94
CA GLU A 100 7.65 -11.73 -3.33
C GLU A 100 8.51 -10.48 -3.50
N TYR A 101 8.29 -9.48 -2.66
CA TYR A 101 9.01 -8.21 -2.68
C TYR A 101 8.92 -7.51 -1.33
N THR A 102 9.80 -6.53 -1.11
CA THR A 102 9.67 -5.51 -0.07
C THR A 102 9.37 -4.15 -0.71
N TYR A 103 8.78 -3.24 0.04
CA TYR A 103 8.59 -1.86 -0.46
C TYR A 103 9.92 -1.17 -0.71
N HIS A 104 10.91 -1.38 0.16
CA HIS A 104 12.26 -0.87 -0.07
C HIS A 104 12.84 -1.38 -1.39
N GLY A 105 12.78 -2.68 -1.64
CA GLY A 105 13.26 -3.27 -2.88
C GLY A 105 12.56 -2.69 -4.11
N ARG A 106 11.24 -2.48 -4.06
CA ARG A 106 10.50 -1.84 -5.15
C ARG A 106 10.90 -0.38 -5.37
N ILE A 107 11.17 0.37 -4.32
CA ILE A 107 11.55 1.78 -4.41
C ILE A 107 12.99 1.94 -4.90
N LYS A 108 13.93 1.16 -4.36
CA LYS A 108 15.36 1.31 -4.60
C LYS A 108 15.90 0.48 -5.78
N ASN A 109 15.19 -0.56 -6.19
CA ASN A 109 15.59 -1.49 -7.24
C ASN A 109 14.43 -1.79 -8.19
N TYR A 110 13.67 -0.78 -8.59
CA TYR A 110 12.55 -0.98 -9.51
C TYR A 110 13.04 -1.39 -10.89
N GLY A 111 12.37 -2.37 -11.48
CA GLY A 111 12.64 -2.77 -12.88
C GLY A 111 13.17 -4.19 -13.07
N VAL A 112 13.33 -4.96 -11.99
CA VAL A 112 13.58 -6.40 -12.10
C VAL A 112 12.28 -7.13 -11.82
N TRP A 113 11.45 -7.26 -12.83
CA TRP A 113 10.28 -8.15 -12.78
C TRP A 113 10.39 -9.19 -13.87
N LYS A 114 9.86 -10.34 -13.58
CA LYS A 114 9.64 -11.38 -14.57
C LYS A 114 8.20 -11.27 -15.03
N ASP A 115 8.01 -11.00 -16.31
CA ASP A 115 6.70 -11.09 -16.92
C ASP A 115 6.54 -12.46 -17.60
N LEU A 116 5.30 -12.96 -17.63
CA LEU A 116 4.97 -14.17 -18.39
C LEU A 116 4.67 -13.75 -19.82
N VAL A 117 5.63 -13.96 -20.70
CA VAL A 117 5.43 -13.82 -22.14
C VAL A 117 5.32 -15.24 -22.73
N ASP A 118 4.15 -15.56 -23.28
CA ASP A 118 3.85 -16.88 -23.89
C ASP A 118 4.05 -18.07 -22.94
N GLY A 119 3.83 -17.88 -21.64
CA GLY A 119 3.98 -18.91 -20.62
C GLY A 119 5.42 -19.13 -20.13
N GLU A 120 6.39 -18.39 -20.64
CA GLU A 120 7.76 -18.37 -20.15
C GLU A 120 8.03 -17.12 -19.31
N SER A 121 8.74 -17.33 -18.21
CA SER A 121 9.18 -16.23 -17.33
C SER A 121 10.34 -15.48 -17.98
N VAL A 122 10.08 -14.34 -18.55
CA VAL A 122 11.09 -13.48 -19.17
C VAL A 122 11.47 -12.35 -18.22
N GLU A 123 12.77 -12.15 -18.03
CA GLU A 123 13.31 -11.00 -17.31
C GLU A 123 13.14 -9.74 -18.18
N VAL A 124 12.15 -8.92 -17.86
CA VAL A 124 11.85 -7.69 -18.62
C VAL A 124 12.59 -6.54 -17.97
N GLY A 125 13.74 -6.21 -18.53
CA GLY A 125 14.48 -4.99 -18.32
C GLY A 125 15.68 -5.07 -17.38
N PRO A 126 16.75 -4.36 -17.74
CA PRO A 126 17.99 -4.28 -16.97
C PRO A 126 18.00 -3.15 -15.94
N PHE A 127 16.87 -2.51 -15.63
CA PHE A 127 16.88 -1.22 -14.96
C PHE A 127 16.65 -1.39 -13.45
N LYS A 128 17.74 -1.51 -12.70
CA LYS A 128 17.72 -1.21 -11.27
C LYS A 128 17.60 0.31 -11.13
N VAL A 129 16.38 0.81 -11.02
CA VAL A 129 16.12 2.25 -10.84
C VAL A 129 15.85 2.51 -9.37
N ASP A 130 16.68 3.34 -8.76
CA ASP A 130 16.35 4.00 -7.51
C ASP A 130 15.38 5.16 -7.84
N GLN A 131 14.09 4.94 -7.56
CA GLN A 131 13.06 5.91 -7.91
C GLN A 131 13.17 7.19 -7.07
N ILE A 132 13.63 7.09 -5.83
CA ILE A 132 13.80 8.26 -4.95
C ILE A 132 14.98 9.11 -5.45
N GLU A 133 16.12 8.49 -5.73
CA GLU A 133 17.30 9.19 -6.28
C GLU A 133 16.94 9.88 -7.60
N SER A 134 16.25 9.17 -8.50
CA SER A 134 15.79 9.73 -9.78
C SER A 134 14.87 10.94 -9.63
N VAL A 135 14.08 11.02 -8.56
CA VAL A 135 13.21 12.18 -8.28
C VAL A 135 14.04 13.33 -7.67
N ILE A 136 15.00 13.02 -6.79
CA ILE A 136 15.88 14.01 -6.16
C ILE A 136 16.73 14.69 -7.23
N ASP A 137 17.37 13.92 -8.11
CA ASP A 137 18.21 14.43 -9.20
C ASP A 137 17.46 15.38 -10.14
N ARG A 138 16.17 15.07 -10.44
CA ARG A 138 15.33 15.95 -11.27
C ARG A 138 14.99 17.29 -10.63
N LYS A 139 15.04 17.40 -9.31
CA LYS A 139 14.81 18.67 -8.58
C LYS A 139 16.05 19.53 -8.47
N SER A 140 17.19 18.99 -8.85
CA SER A 140 18.50 19.70 -8.77
C SER A 140 18.87 20.44 -10.06
N VAL A 141 17.92 20.56 -11.01
CA VAL A 141 18.08 21.28 -12.28
C VAL A 141 17.31 22.59 -12.24
#